data_3a660f7ef519d35276b3d2db08d30453
#
_entry.id   3a660f7ef519d35276b3d2db08d30453
#
_cell.length_a   1.000
_cell.length_b   1.000
_cell.length_c   1.000
_cell.angle_alpha   90.00
_cell.angle_beta   90.00
_cell.angle_gamma   90.00
#
_symmetry.space_group_name_H-M   'P 1'
#
loop_
_entity.id
_entity.type
_entity.pdbx_description
1 polymer ?
#
loop_
_entity_poly.entity_id
_entity_poly.type
_entity_poly.pdbx_seq_one_letter_code
_entity_poly.pdbx_strand_id
1 'polypeptide(L)'
;MTARRDIEAITERIRQRSRPGREAYLGRIAEASHRTANRAVLSCGNLAHGFAVCSPSEKVALGGDRVPNLGIITSYNDMLSAHQPFETFPALIKDAAREAGGIAQVAGGVPAMCDGVTQGQPGMELSLFSRDVIAMAAAIGLSHNMFDAAVYLGVCDKIVPGLVIAALTFGHLPAVFIPAGPMTTGLPNDEKAKVRQLYAEGKAGRAELLEAESKSYHGPGTCTFYGTANSNQMLMEIMGLHTPGASFVNPGTPLRNALTREATKRALAITALGNAYTPVGRMIDERSIVNGIVGLHATGGSTNHTIHLIAMAAAAGIAITWQDISDLSEAVPLLARVYPNGLADVNHFHAAGGLGFLIRELLDEGILHEDVQTVWGDGLRPYAVEAKLGADGGVMREASPRESGDEKVLAPFRKAFQPTGGLKMLSGNLGHAVIKTSAVKPERRIIEAPAKVFDSQQRLNEAFKAGSLTGDFIAVIRFQGPKANGMPELHKLTTVLGVLQDRGQHVALVTDGRMSGASGKVPAAIHVTPEAVEDGPIARIRDGDIIRLDAEAGTLEVLVPAGDFALRRAADSDLIANEFGFGRELFAGFRQMVGRADHGASAFGNNVAELALQ
;
A
#
# COMPACT_ATOMS: atom_id res chain seq x y z
N MET A 1 -10.28 -3.74 27.28
CA MET A 1 -11.72 -4.01 27.10
C MET A 1 -12.41 -2.95 26.22
N THR A 2 -12.08 -1.66 26.34
CA THR A 2 -12.70 -0.60 25.51
C THR A 2 -12.27 -0.70 24.04
N ALA A 3 -10.97 -0.73 23.75
CA ALA A 3 -10.44 -0.77 22.39
C ALA A 3 -10.96 -1.98 21.57
N ARG A 4 -11.04 -3.16 22.16
CA ARG A 4 -11.63 -4.34 21.50
C ARG A 4 -13.09 -4.09 21.09
N ARG A 5 -13.89 -3.50 21.97
CA ARG A 5 -15.31 -3.19 21.68
C ARG A 5 -15.44 -2.16 20.57
N ASP A 6 -14.53 -1.17 20.53
CA ASP A 6 -14.52 -0.15 19.50
C ASP A 6 -14.20 -0.77 18.14
N ILE A 7 -13.20 -1.68 18.06
CA ILE A 7 -12.85 -2.41 16.84
C ILE A 7 -14.01 -3.29 16.37
N GLU A 8 -14.66 -4.04 17.28
CA GLU A 8 -15.84 -4.86 16.96
C GLU A 8 -17.00 -4.00 16.44
N ALA A 9 -17.26 -2.84 17.06
CA ALA A 9 -18.30 -1.91 16.62
C ALA A 9 -18.02 -1.29 15.24
N ILE A 10 -16.79 -0.89 14.98
CA ILE A 10 -16.37 -0.36 13.68
C ILE A 10 -16.49 -1.45 12.61
N THR A 11 -16.05 -2.67 12.90
CA THR A 11 -16.14 -3.81 11.98
C THR A 11 -17.60 -4.09 11.63
N GLU A 12 -18.49 -4.07 12.62
CA GLU A 12 -19.93 -4.29 12.38
C GLU A 12 -20.55 -3.16 11.54
N ARG A 13 -20.18 -1.91 11.78
CA ARG A 13 -20.57 -0.75 10.95
C ARG A 13 -20.14 -0.93 9.50
N ILE A 14 -18.90 -1.36 9.26
CA ILE A 14 -18.36 -1.66 7.92
C ILE A 14 -19.18 -2.80 7.30
N ARG A 15 -19.46 -3.88 8.02
CA ARG A 15 -20.25 -5.04 7.55
C ARG A 15 -21.66 -4.63 7.13
N GLN A 16 -22.35 -3.83 7.96
CA GLN A 16 -23.70 -3.37 7.65
C GLN A 16 -23.73 -2.51 6.40
N ARG A 17 -22.79 -1.57 6.25
CA ARG A 17 -22.68 -0.73 5.06
C ARG A 17 -22.31 -1.53 3.81
N SER A 18 -21.48 -2.55 3.95
CA SER A 18 -20.99 -3.38 2.84
C SER A 18 -22.00 -4.42 2.36
N ARG A 19 -23.02 -4.75 3.17
CA ARG A 19 -23.91 -5.91 2.95
C ARG A 19 -24.39 -6.07 1.51
N PRO A 20 -24.99 -5.06 0.84
CA PRO A 20 -25.51 -5.24 -0.51
C PRO A 20 -24.40 -5.56 -1.54
N GLY A 21 -23.31 -4.82 -1.49
CA GLY A 21 -22.15 -5.01 -2.38
C GLY A 21 -21.47 -6.36 -2.12
N ARG A 22 -21.33 -6.73 -0.85
CA ARG A 22 -20.70 -7.98 -0.42
C ARG A 22 -21.52 -9.20 -0.82
N GLU A 23 -22.83 -9.19 -0.62
CA GLU A 23 -23.73 -10.28 -1.04
C GLU A 23 -23.70 -10.47 -2.56
N ALA A 24 -23.78 -9.40 -3.33
CA ALA A 24 -23.67 -9.46 -4.78
C ALA A 24 -22.32 -10.00 -5.25
N TYR A 25 -21.22 -9.57 -4.60
CA TYR A 25 -19.88 -10.09 -4.87
C TYR A 25 -19.77 -11.58 -4.57
N LEU A 26 -20.19 -12.03 -3.40
CA LEU A 26 -20.14 -13.45 -3.01
C LEU A 26 -21.05 -14.33 -3.90
N GLY A 27 -22.17 -13.81 -4.39
CA GLY A 27 -23.00 -14.47 -5.38
C GLY A 27 -22.21 -14.77 -6.68
N ARG A 28 -21.54 -13.76 -7.24
CA ARG A 28 -20.68 -13.95 -8.42
C ARG A 28 -19.54 -14.95 -8.17
N ILE A 29 -18.92 -14.92 -6.99
CA ILE A 29 -17.87 -15.88 -6.62
C ILE A 29 -18.43 -17.30 -6.54
N ALA A 30 -19.63 -17.48 -6.00
CA ALA A 30 -20.28 -18.79 -5.91
C ALA A 30 -20.62 -19.36 -7.30
N GLU A 31 -21.12 -18.53 -8.20
CA GLU A 31 -21.42 -18.92 -9.59
C GLU A 31 -20.15 -19.31 -10.37
N ALA A 32 -19.04 -18.61 -10.15
CA ALA A 32 -17.74 -18.89 -10.80
C ALA A 32 -17.00 -20.09 -10.17
N SER A 33 -17.41 -20.55 -8.98
CA SER A 33 -16.71 -21.63 -8.26
C SER A 33 -17.12 -23.00 -8.76
N HIS A 34 -16.16 -23.80 -9.23
CA HIS A 34 -16.37 -25.18 -9.67
C HIS A 34 -15.48 -26.14 -8.85
N ARG A 35 -15.93 -27.40 -8.71
CA ARG A 35 -15.16 -28.48 -8.07
C ARG A 35 -14.32 -29.31 -9.08
N THR A 36 -14.12 -28.78 -10.26
CA THR A 36 -13.30 -29.34 -11.34
C THR A 36 -12.23 -28.34 -11.71
N ALA A 37 -11.21 -28.76 -12.46
CA ALA A 37 -10.24 -27.82 -13.00
C ALA A 37 -10.93 -26.76 -13.85
N ASN A 38 -10.59 -25.48 -13.67
CA ASN A 38 -11.24 -24.38 -14.39
C ASN A 38 -11.11 -24.56 -15.92
N ARG A 39 -9.99 -25.08 -16.39
CA ARG A 39 -9.75 -25.39 -17.81
C ARG A 39 -10.67 -26.48 -18.39
N ALA A 40 -11.38 -27.24 -17.58
CA ALA A 40 -12.26 -28.32 -18.05
C ALA A 40 -13.42 -27.81 -18.94
N VAL A 41 -13.76 -26.53 -18.86
CA VAL A 41 -14.78 -25.91 -19.73
C VAL A 41 -14.23 -25.47 -21.09
N LEU A 42 -12.91 -25.50 -21.28
CA LEU A 42 -12.27 -25.08 -22.54
C LEU A 42 -12.49 -26.12 -23.63
N SER A 43 -12.72 -25.66 -24.87
CA SER A 43 -12.73 -26.55 -26.04
C SER A 43 -11.37 -27.22 -26.26
N CYS A 44 -11.33 -28.33 -26.98
CA CYS A 44 -10.07 -29.02 -27.28
C CYS A 44 -9.07 -28.11 -27.98
N GLY A 45 -9.52 -27.23 -28.88
CA GLY A 45 -8.65 -26.27 -29.58
C GLY A 45 -8.08 -25.23 -28.60
N ASN A 46 -8.92 -24.63 -27.73
CA ASN A 46 -8.48 -23.68 -26.71
C ASN A 46 -7.45 -24.33 -25.76
N LEU A 47 -7.75 -25.52 -25.27
CA LEU A 47 -6.90 -26.24 -24.35
C LEU A 47 -5.54 -26.58 -24.99
N ALA A 48 -5.54 -27.05 -26.26
CA ALA A 48 -4.32 -27.37 -27.01
C ALA A 48 -3.40 -26.14 -27.16
N HIS A 49 -3.95 -24.95 -27.40
CA HIS A 49 -3.20 -23.68 -27.40
C HIS A 49 -2.61 -23.39 -26.01
N GLY A 50 -3.37 -23.59 -24.94
CA GLY A 50 -2.96 -23.32 -23.56
C GLY A 50 -1.78 -24.15 -23.05
N PHE A 51 -1.54 -25.34 -23.64
CA PHE A 51 -0.43 -26.18 -23.24
C PHE A 51 0.56 -26.52 -24.39
N ALA A 52 0.43 -25.89 -25.57
CA ALA A 52 1.23 -26.22 -26.76
C ALA A 52 2.74 -26.27 -26.51
N VAL A 53 3.27 -25.38 -25.68
CA VAL A 53 4.69 -25.24 -25.34
C VAL A 53 5.13 -26.09 -24.12
N CYS A 54 4.20 -26.78 -23.47
CA CYS A 54 4.50 -27.61 -22.31
C CYS A 54 5.23 -28.88 -22.69
N SER A 55 5.95 -29.51 -21.75
CA SER A 55 6.56 -30.81 -21.91
C SER A 55 5.51 -31.91 -22.19
N PRO A 56 5.89 -33.07 -22.77
CA PRO A 56 4.93 -34.15 -23.02
C PRO A 56 4.16 -34.61 -21.79
N SER A 57 4.81 -34.69 -20.62
CA SER A 57 4.16 -35.07 -19.36
C SER A 57 3.18 -34.00 -18.86
N GLU A 58 3.53 -32.74 -18.99
CA GLU A 58 2.64 -31.61 -18.61
C GLU A 58 1.43 -31.52 -19.55
N LYS A 59 1.60 -31.80 -20.88
CA LYS A 59 0.47 -31.88 -21.82
C LYS A 59 -0.53 -32.95 -21.43
N VAL A 60 -0.05 -34.13 -21.03
CA VAL A 60 -0.91 -35.22 -20.55
C VAL A 60 -1.66 -34.79 -19.28
N ALA A 61 -0.96 -34.18 -18.35
CA ALA A 61 -1.55 -33.72 -17.10
C ALA A 61 -2.58 -32.60 -17.31
N LEU A 62 -2.28 -31.60 -18.15
CA LEU A 62 -3.17 -30.49 -18.47
C LEU A 62 -4.33 -30.90 -19.40
N GLY A 63 -4.17 -31.93 -20.19
CA GLY A 63 -5.26 -32.54 -20.98
C GLY A 63 -6.34 -33.18 -20.13
N GLY A 64 -6.05 -33.53 -18.86
CA GLY A 64 -7.01 -33.98 -17.85
C GLY A 64 -7.50 -32.85 -16.95
N ASP A 65 -8.37 -33.22 -16.01
CA ASP A 65 -9.07 -32.29 -15.08
C ASP A 65 -8.67 -32.50 -13.60
N ARG A 66 -7.65 -33.30 -13.31
CA ARG A 66 -7.27 -33.69 -11.94
C ARG A 66 -6.02 -33.02 -11.40
N VAL A 67 -5.12 -32.57 -12.28
CA VAL A 67 -3.87 -31.95 -11.89
C VAL A 67 -4.07 -30.42 -11.79
N PRO A 68 -3.84 -29.81 -10.64
CA PRO A 68 -3.99 -28.36 -10.50
C PRO A 68 -2.91 -27.60 -11.29
N ASN A 69 -3.30 -26.48 -11.90
CA ASN A 69 -2.43 -25.58 -12.65
C ASN A 69 -2.41 -24.21 -11.99
N LEU A 70 -1.22 -23.74 -11.58
CA LEU A 70 -1.03 -22.42 -11.00
C LEU A 70 -0.72 -21.37 -12.06
N GLY A 71 -1.41 -20.25 -12.04
CA GLY A 71 -1.02 -19.05 -12.77
C GLY A 71 0.01 -18.25 -11.98
N ILE A 72 1.16 -17.93 -12.58
CA ILE A 72 2.16 -17.03 -12.01
C ILE A 72 1.96 -15.66 -12.63
N ILE A 73 1.59 -14.67 -11.81
CA ILE A 73 1.55 -13.25 -12.17
C ILE A 73 2.80 -12.60 -11.57
N THR A 74 3.69 -12.07 -12.41
CA THR A 74 4.97 -11.53 -11.95
C THR A 74 5.14 -10.06 -12.31
N SER A 75 5.70 -9.28 -11.39
CA SER A 75 6.12 -7.91 -11.59
C SER A 75 7.64 -7.78 -11.77
N TYR A 76 8.30 -8.82 -12.27
CA TYR A 76 9.74 -8.81 -12.54
C TYR A 76 10.16 -7.59 -13.36
N ASN A 77 11.28 -6.98 -12.98
CA ASN A 77 11.87 -5.84 -13.66
C ASN A 77 13.36 -5.72 -13.30
N ASP A 78 14.25 -5.67 -14.29
CA ASP A 78 15.71 -5.56 -14.10
C ASP A 78 16.16 -4.26 -13.46
N MET A 79 15.50 -3.15 -13.83
CA MET A 79 15.90 -1.81 -13.42
C MET A 79 15.52 -1.52 -11.96
N LEU A 80 14.46 -2.17 -11.46
CA LEU A 80 13.88 -1.84 -10.16
C LEU A 80 14.36 -2.83 -9.10
N SER A 81 15.17 -2.37 -8.16
CA SER A 81 15.77 -3.21 -7.11
C SER A 81 14.77 -4.09 -6.36
N ALA A 82 13.57 -3.57 -6.11
CA ALA A 82 12.51 -4.31 -5.41
C ALA A 82 11.96 -5.50 -6.23
N HIS A 83 12.00 -5.42 -7.56
CA HIS A 83 11.38 -6.36 -8.48
C HIS A 83 12.37 -7.31 -9.16
N GLN A 84 13.64 -6.92 -9.20
CA GLN A 84 14.71 -7.73 -9.79
C GLN A 84 14.79 -9.16 -9.19
N PRO A 85 14.62 -9.38 -7.86
CA PRO A 85 14.68 -10.73 -7.32
C PRO A 85 13.67 -11.72 -7.92
N PHE A 86 12.56 -11.23 -8.49
CA PHE A 86 11.55 -12.09 -9.11
C PHE A 86 12.01 -12.78 -10.39
N GLU A 87 13.20 -12.46 -10.94
CA GLU A 87 13.79 -13.13 -12.09
C GLU A 87 13.79 -14.66 -11.94
N THR A 88 14.21 -15.15 -10.78
CA THR A 88 14.41 -16.59 -10.54
C THR A 88 13.18 -17.30 -9.97
N PHE A 89 12.20 -16.56 -9.44
CA PHE A 89 11.04 -17.15 -8.75
C PHE A 89 10.16 -18.02 -9.65
N PRO A 90 9.88 -17.68 -10.92
CA PRO A 90 9.05 -18.54 -11.77
C PRO A 90 9.62 -19.94 -11.96
N ALA A 91 10.93 -20.07 -12.10
CA ALA A 91 11.59 -21.38 -12.20
C ALA A 91 11.43 -22.18 -10.90
N LEU A 92 11.72 -21.56 -9.77
CA LEU A 92 11.58 -22.15 -8.44
C LEU A 92 10.13 -22.61 -8.16
N ILE A 93 9.13 -21.80 -8.54
CA ILE A 93 7.70 -22.11 -8.39
C ILE A 93 7.32 -23.30 -9.28
N LYS A 94 7.76 -23.33 -10.55
CA LYS A 94 7.50 -24.47 -11.45
C LYS A 94 8.07 -25.78 -10.91
N ASP A 95 9.29 -25.75 -10.36
CA ASP A 95 9.91 -26.91 -9.74
C ASP A 95 9.15 -27.38 -8.51
N ALA A 96 8.80 -26.45 -7.60
CA ALA A 96 8.03 -26.75 -6.39
C ALA A 96 6.61 -27.27 -6.71
N ALA A 97 5.98 -26.73 -7.76
CA ALA A 97 4.67 -27.21 -8.22
C ALA A 97 4.76 -28.64 -8.74
N ARG A 98 5.78 -28.96 -9.55
CA ARG A 98 6.02 -30.31 -10.09
C ARG A 98 6.28 -31.33 -8.97
N GLU A 99 7.09 -30.97 -7.97
CA GLU A 99 7.33 -31.81 -6.80
C GLU A 99 6.06 -32.11 -6.00
N ALA A 100 5.11 -31.17 -5.97
CA ALA A 100 3.83 -31.32 -5.30
C ALA A 100 2.73 -31.96 -6.19
N GLY A 101 3.08 -32.44 -7.40
CA GLY A 101 2.13 -33.08 -8.30
C GLY A 101 1.23 -32.10 -9.07
N GLY A 102 1.57 -30.83 -9.11
CA GLY A 102 0.89 -29.79 -9.87
C GLY A 102 1.71 -29.25 -11.03
N ILE A 103 1.17 -28.25 -11.70
CA ILE A 103 1.83 -27.51 -12.79
C ILE A 103 1.77 -26.02 -12.46
N ALA A 104 2.72 -25.25 -12.96
CA ALA A 104 2.68 -23.80 -12.90
C ALA A 104 3.13 -23.19 -14.23
N GLN A 105 2.39 -22.19 -14.71
CA GLN A 105 2.69 -21.44 -15.92
C GLN A 105 2.74 -19.94 -15.61
N VAL A 106 3.68 -19.21 -16.21
CA VAL A 106 3.62 -17.75 -16.17
C VAL A 106 2.41 -17.31 -16.98
N ALA A 107 1.40 -16.81 -16.30
CA ALA A 107 0.16 -16.33 -16.91
C ALA A 107 0.33 -14.93 -17.51
N GLY A 108 1.21 -14.11 -16.92
CA GLY A 108 1.52 -12.79 -17.41
C GLY A 108 2.53 -12.05 -16.56
N GLY A 109 3.20 -11.08 -17.18
CA GLY A 109 3.94 -10.01 -16.52
C GLY A 109 3.07 -8.78 -16.34
N VAL A 110 3.20 -8.10 -15.20
CA VAL A 110 2.58 -6.79 -14.98
C VAL A 110 3.67 -5.73 -14.96
N PRO A 111 3.38 -4.49 -15.40
CA PRO A 111 4.35 -3.41 -15.28
C PRO A 111 4.65 -3.12 -13.81
N ALA A 112 5.84 -2.62 -13.55
CA ALA A 112 6.21 -2.09 -12.24
C ALA A 112 6.72 -0.66 -12.40
N MET A 113 6.29 0.25 -11.51
CA MET A 113 6.78 1.61 -11.46
C MET A 113 7.30 1.90 -10.05
N CYS A 114 8.56 2.35 -9.97
CA CYS A 114 9.17 2.74 -8.71
C CYS A 114 9.15 4.26 -8.56
N ASP A 115 8.43 4.75 -7.56
CA ASP A 115 8.36 6.18 -7.27
C ASP A 115 9.74 6.77 -6.93
N GLY A 116 10.65 5.98 -6.40
CA GLY A 116 12.03 6.41 -6.17
C GLY A 116 12.78 6.80 -7.46
N VAL A 117 12.51 6.11 -8.57
CA VAL A 117 13.12 6.42 -9.88
C VAL A 117 12.42 7.59 -10.55
N THR A 118 11.08 7.62 -10.51
CA THR A 118 10.28 8.63 -11.23
C THR A 118 10.07 9.93 -10.46
N GLN A 119 10.55 10.00 -9.22
CA GLN A 119 10.30 11.12 -8.33
C GLN A 119 10.76 12.46 -8.88
N GLY A 120 9.82 13.40 -8.99
CA GLY A 120 10.07 14.71 -9.57
C GLY A 120 10.29 14.72 -11.08
N GLN A 121 9.96 13.63 -11.77
CA GLN A 121 9.94 13.53 -13.23
C GLN A 121 8.48 13.51 -13.72
N PRO A 122 8.22 13.91 -14.97
CA PRO A 122 6.86 13.89 -15.52
C PRO A 122 6.20 12.49 -15.50
N GLY A 123 6.98 11.41 -15.65
CA GLY A 123 6.48 10.03 -15.56
C GLY A 123 5.87 9.68 -14.20
N MET A 124 6.14 10.46 -13.15
CA MET A 124 5.55 10.25 -11.83
C MET A 124 4.02 10.39 -11.83
N GLU A 125 3.46 11.16 -12.75
CA GLU A 125 2.02 11.36 -12.91
C GLU A 125 1.28 10.07 -13.31
N LEU A 126 1.98 9.07 -13.86
CA LEU A 126 1.42 7.76 -14.19
C LEU A 126 1.38 6.79 -13.01
N SER A 127 2.06 7.12 -11.91
CA SER A 127 2.32 6.20 -10.82
C SER A 127 1.04 5.67 -10.16
N LEU A 128 0.08 6.54 -9.82
CA LEU A 128 -1.20 6.09 -9.23
C LEU A 128 -1.98 5.21 -10.21
N PHE A 129 -2.06 5.62 -11.47
CA PHE A 129 -2.78 4.89 -12.51
C PHE A 129 -2.16 3.53 -12.81
N SER A 130 -0.85 3.36 -12.59
CA SER A 130 -0.18 2.07 -12.77
C SER A 130 -0.79 0.97 -11.90
N ARG A 131 -1.39 1.28 -10.74
CA ARG A 131 -2.13 0.33 -9.90
C ARG A 131 -3.27 -0.33 -10.69
N ASP A 132 -4.05 0.49 -11.37
CA ASP A 132 -5.22 0.02 -12.11
C ASP A 132 -4.80 -0.70 -13.40
N VAL A 133 -3.74 -0.24 -14.07
CA VAL A 133 -3.13 -0.95 -15.21
C VAL A 133 -2.61 -2.33 -14.79
N ILE A 134 -1.98 -2.44 -13.62
CA ILE A 134 -1.49 -3.71 -13.06
C ILE A 134 -2.66 -4.68 -12.83
N ALA A 135 -3.76 -4.18 -12.26
CA ALA A 135 -4.97 -4.98 -12.06
C ALA A 135 -5.53 -5.50 -13.40
N MET A 136 -5.63 -4.64 -14.41
CA MET A 136 -6.10 -5.02 -15.75
C MET A 136 -5.14 -5.99 -16.44
N ALA A 137 -3.83 -5.78 -16.35
CA ALA A 137 -2.84 -6.68 -16.94
C ALA A 137 -2.90 -8.09 -16.32
N ALA A 138 -3.01 -8.17 -14.99
CA ALA A 138 -3.20 -9.44 -14.30
C ALA A 138 -4.53 -10.12 -14.70
N ALA A 139 -5.61 -9.34 -14.83
CA ALA A 139 -6.91 -9.85 -15.28
C ALA A 139 -6.86 -10.43 -16.69
N ILE A 140 -6.13 -9.82 -17.63
CA ILE A 140 -5.92 -10.37 -18.97
C ILE A 140 -5.26 -11.75 -18.88
N GLY A 141 -4.21 -11.90 -18.07
CA GLY A 141 -3.53 -13.18 -17.86
C GLY A 141 -4.47 -14.27 -17.32
N LEU A 142 -5.24 -13.94 -16.29
CA LEU A 142 -6.15 -14.87 -15.62
C LEU A 142 -7.39 -15.22 -16.47
N SER A 143 -7.84 -14.30 -17.34
CA SER A 143 -9.02 -14.50 -18.20
C SER A 143 -8.91 -15.66 -19.19
N HIS A 144 -7.70 -16.22 -19.40
CA HIS A 144 -7.52 -17.44 -20.20
C HIS A 144 -8.15 -18.69 -19.57
N ASN A 145 -8.57 -18.62 -18.33
CA ASN A 145 -9.28 -19.70 -17.59
C ASN A 145 -8.52 -21.05 -17.55
N MET A 146 -7.18 -20.97 -17.58
CA MET A 146 -6.29 -22.13 -17.53
C MET A 146 -5.91 -22.55 -16.11
N PHE A 147 -6.19 -21.71 -15.10
CA PHE A 147 -5.58 -21.78 -13.77
C PHE A 147 -6.60 -22.10 -12.68
N ASP A 148 -6.17 -22.93 -11.73
CA ASP A 148 -6.97 -23.38 -10.59
C ASP A 148 -6.66 -22.59 -9.31
N ALA A 149 -5.54 -21.85 -9.30
CA ALA A 149 -5.15 -20.84 -8.34
C ALA A 149 -4.11 -19.91 -8.98
N ALA A 150 -3.83 -18.77 -8.35
CA ALA A 150 -2.78 -17.86 -8.79
C ALA A 150 -1.79 -17.55 -7.67
N VAL A 151 -0.50 -17.46 -8.03
CA VAL A 151 0.55 -16.89 -7.18
C VAL A 151 0.97 -15.54 -7.74
N TYR A 152 1.06 -14.54 -6.85
CA TYR A 152 1.32 -13.17 -7.20
C TYR A 152 2.68 -12.74 -6.67
N LEU A 153 3.60 -12.43 -7.59
CA LEU A 153 4.94 -11.95 -7.31
C LEU A 153 4.92 -10.43 -7.38
N GLY A 154 4.69 -9.79 -6.26
CA GLY A 154 4.56 -8.35 -6.18
C GLY A 154 5.05 -7.78 -4.85
N VAL A 155 5.71 -6.63 -4.97
CA VAL A 155 6.15 -5.77 -3.88
C VAL A 155 5.90 -4.32 -4.27
N CYS A 156 6.28 -3.36 -3.46
CA CYS A 156 6.17 -1.93 -3.74
C CYS A 156 4.76 -1.33 -3.68
N ASP A 157 4.70 -0.05 -3.99
CA ASP A 157 3.62 0.87 -3.64
C ASP A 157 2.29 0.55 -4.35
N LYS A 158 2.28 0.56 -5.69
CA LYS A 158 1.07 0.34 -6.50
C LYS A 158 0.88 -1.10 -6.94
N ILE A 159 1.98 -1.86 -6.97
CA ILE A 159 1.99 -3.22 -7.53
C ILE A 159 1.14 -4.15 -6.66
N VAL A 160 1.39 -4.17 -5.35
CA VAL A 160 0.62 -5.02 -4.42
C VAL A 160 -0.88 -4.68 -4.45
N PRO A 161 -1.32 -3.42 -4.29
CA PRO A 161 -2.73 -3.08 -4.39
C PRO A 161 -3.37 -3.46 -5.74
N GLY A 162 -2.66 -3.23 -6.86
CA GLY A 162 -3.14 -3.63 -8.19
C GLY A 162 -3.33 -5.14 -8.31
N LEU A 163 -2.38 -5.92 -7.81
CA LEU A 163 -2.48 -7.39 -7.81
C LEU A 163 -3.59 -7.88 -6.86
N VAL A 164 -3.81 -7.23 -5.71
CA VAL A 164 -4.92 -7.58 -4.79
C VAL A 164 -6.27 -7.30 -5.45
N ILE A 165 -6.42 -6.15 -6.14
CA ILE A 165 -7.64 -5.83 -6.89
C ILE A 165 -7.91 -6.92 -7.94
N ALA A 166 -6.89 -7.32 -8.71
CA ALA A 166 -7.04 -8.41 -9.68
C ALA A 166 -7.41 -9.74 -9.02
N ALA A 167 -6.74 -10.13 -7.93
CA ALA A 167 -7.03 -11.35 -7.19
C ALA A 167 -8.49 -11.37 -6.70
N LEU A 168 -8.97 -10.27 -6.12
CA LEU A 168 -10.34 -10.16 -5.63
C LEU A 168 -11.36 -10.12 -6.78
N THR A 169 -11.02 -9.59 -7.95
CA THR A 169 -11.87 -9.66 -9.14
C THR A 169 -12.06 -11.10 -9.61
N PHE A 170 -11.02 -11.94 -9.50
CA PHE A 170 -11.08 -13.39 -9.71
C PHE A 170 -11.25 -14.15 -8.39
N GLY A 171 -12.09 -13.64 -7.52
CA GLY A 171 -12.23 -14.08 -6.13
C GLY A 171 -12.61 -15.55 -5.92
N HIS A 172 -13.03 -16.27 -6.97
CA HIS A 172 -13.23 -17.72 -6.96
C HIS A 172 -11.92 -18.51 -6.99
N LEU A 173 -10.83 -17.89 -7.42
CA LEU A 173 -9.50 -18.52 -7.38
C LEU A 173 -8.85 -18.31 -6.01
N PRO A 174 -8.18 -19.32 -5.46
CA PRO A 174 -7.19 -19.10 -4.41
C PRO A 174 -6.06 -18.20 -4.89
N ALA A 175 -5.60 -17.31 -3.99
CA ALA A 175 -4.53 -16.36 -4.27
C ALA A 175 -3.49 -16.42 -3.15
N VAL A 176 -2.23 -16.64 -3.50
CA VAL A 176 -1.10 -16.59 -2.57
C VAL A 176 -0.11 -15.53 -3.06
N PHE A 177 0.21 -14.57 -2.20
CA PHE A 177 1.20 -13.54 -2.49
C PHE A 177 2.58 -14.00 -2.00
N ILE A 178 3.60 -13.81 -2.83
CA ILE A 178 4.98 -14.22 -2.54
C ILE A 178 5.87 -12.98 -2.63
N PRO A 179 6.36 -12.45 -1.49
CA PRO A 179 7.20 -11.26 -1.48
C PRO A 179 8.63 -11.55 -1.89
N ALA A 180 9.30 -10.57 -2.51
CA ALA A 180 10.76 -10.62 -2.71
C ALA A 180 11.54 -10.38 -1.40
N GLY A 181 11.02 -9.53 -0.54
CA GLY A 181 11.65 -9.09 0.69
C GLY A 181 12.42 -7.77 0.57
N PRO A 182 12.82 -7.16 1.71
CA PRO A 182 13.61 -5.95 1.73
C PRO A 182 15.08 -6.22 1.38
N MET A 183 15.78 -5.21 0.83
CA MET A 183 17.24 -5.26 0.77
C MET A 183 17.84 -5.23 2.20
N THR A 184 19.11 -5.60 2.32
CA THR A 184 19.81 -5.49 3.61
C THR A 184 19.99 -4.03 4.03
N THR A 185 20.27 -3.78 5.31
CA THR A 185 20.50 -2.44 5.85
C THR A 185 21.71 -1.79 5.19
N GLY A 186 21.54 -0.56 4.71
CA GLY A 186 22.59 0.26 4.13
C GLY A 186 22.95 1.45 5.01
N LEU A 187 23.22 2.62 4.38
CA LEU A 187 23.51 3.85 5.12
C LEU A 187 22.37 4.21 6.07
N PRO A 188 22.66 4.56 7.36
CA PRO A 188 21.65 4.99 8.32
C PRO A 188 20.75 6.10 7.82
N ASN A 189 19.46 6.06 8.19
CA ASN A 189 18.45 6.98 7.68
C ASN A 189 18.71 8.45 8.07
N ASP A 190 19.26 8.70 9.26
CA ASP A 190 19.63 10.03 9.73
C ASP A 190 20.83 10.62 8.96
N GLU A 191 21.82 9.80 8.66
CA GLU A 191 22.97 10.21 7.83
C GLU A 191 22.50 10.58 6.41
N LYS A 192 21.68 9.74 5.79
CA LYS A 192 21.07 10.03 4.49
C LYS A 192 20.26 11.34 4.51
N ALA A 193 19.42 11.52 5.51
CA ALA A 193 18.60 12.71 5.66
C ALA A 193 19.47 13.98 5.80
N LYS A 194 20.56 13.89 6.55
CA LYS A 194 21.52 14.99 6.71
C LYS A 194 22.17 15.38 5.39
N VAL A 195 22.63 14.41 4.58
CA VAL A 195 23.24 14.71 3.27
C VAL A 195 22.20 15.36 2.33
N ARG A 196 20.96 14.90 2.32
CA ARG A 196 19.86 15.53 1.56
C ARG A 196 19.60 16.98 1.98
N GLN A 197 19.63 17.28 3.27
CA GLN A 197 19.47 18.64 3.78
C GLN A 197 20.65 19.53 3.36
N LEU A 198 21.90 19.06 3.51
CA LEU A 198 23.09 19.79 3.08
C LEU A 198 23.06 20.09 1.58
N TYR A 199 22.61 19.12 0.77
CA TYR A 199 22.43 19.33 -0.67
C TYR A 199 21.36 20.38 -0.97
N ALA A 200 20.20 20.33 -0.30
CA ALA A 200 19.14 21.31 -0.47
C ALA A 200 19.59 22.74 -0.08
N GLU A 201 20.49 22.85 0.89
CA GLU A 201 21.08 24.12 1.33
C GLU A 201 22.26 24.58 0.45
N GLY A 202 22.67 23.80 -0.56
CA GLY A 202 23.82 24.08 -1.41
C GLY A 202 25.17 23.85 -0.74
N LYS A 203 25.20 23.14 0.40
CA LYS A 203 26.40 22.83 1.19
C LYS A 203 27.05 21.49 0.84
N ALA A 204 26.35 20.63 0.09
CA ALA A 204 26.87 19.37 -0.45
C ALA A 204 26.70 19.34 -1.97
N GLY A 205 27.58 18.64 -2.67
CA GLY A 205 27.55 18.48 -4.11
C GLY A 205 26.70 17.29 -4.57
N ARG A 206 26.42 17.23 -5.89
CA ARG A 206 25.69 16.10 -6.50
C ARG A 206 26.40 14.76 -6.29
N ALA A 207 27.73 14.72 -6.37
CA ALA A 207 28.51 13.50 -6.21
C ALA A 207 28.37 12.92 -4.80
N GLU A 208 28.45 13.78 -3.79
CA GLU A 208 28.29 13.41 -2.38
C GLU A 208 26.86 12.90 -2.07
N LEU A 209 25.84 13.58 -2.64
CA LEU A 209 24.46 13.11 -2.54
C LEU A 209 24.30 11.74 -3.21
N LEU A 210 24.81 11.55 -4.44
CA LEU A 210 24.71 10.28 -5.17
C LEU A 210 25.41 9.14 -4.40
N GLU A 211 26.56 9.41 -3.79
CA GLU A 211 27.26 8.42 -2.96
C GLU A 211 26.42 7.98 -1.76
N ALA A 212 25.82 8.92 -1.04
CA ALA A 212 24.95 8.60 0.11
C ALA A 212 23.69 7.82 -0.31
N GLU A 213 23.06 8.21 -1.43
CA GLU A 213 21.91 7.49 -1.98
C GLU A 213 22.30 6.08 -2.43
N SER A 214 23.44 5.91 -3.10
CA SER A 214 23.92 4.59 -3.55
C SER A 214 24.26 3.66 -2.38
N LYS A 215 24.77 4.19 -1.28
CA LYS A 215 25.00 3.41 -0.05
C LYS A 215 23.69 3.03 0.66
N SER A 216 22.61 3.78 0.42
CA SER A 216 21.28 3.49 0.98
C SER A 216 20.49 2.51 0.13
N TYR A 217 20.66 2.55 -1.20
CA TYR A 217 19.97 1.68 -2.19
C TYR A 217 21.01 0.85 -2.92
N HIS A 218 21.56 -0.16 -2.24
CA HIS A 218 22.80 -0.82 -2.62
C HIS A 218 22.63 -2.25 -3.14
N GLY A 219 21.42 -2.80 -3.14
CA GLY A 219 21.20 -4.20 -3.53
C GLY A 219 19.77 -4.51 -3.95
N PRO A 220 19.51 -5.78 -4.32
CA PRO A 220 18.16 -6.23 -4.65
C PRO A 220 17.25 -6.27 -3.42
N GLY A 221 15.97 -6.01 -3.60
CA GLY A 221 14.94 -5.96 -2.57
C GLY A 221 14.25 -4.61 -2.46
N THR A 222 13.20 -4.53 -1.64
CA THR A 222 12.50 -3.26 -1.38
C THR A 222 13.40 -2.31 -0.58
N CYS A 223 13.12 -0.99 -0.69
CA CYS A 223 13.75 0.00 0.20
C CYS A 223 13.54 -0.37 1.66
N THR A 224 14.50 -0.05 2.52
CA THR A 224 14.46 -0.48 3.94
C THR A 224 13.64 0.43 4.85
N PHE A 225 13.28 1.64 4.43
CA PHE A 225 12.39 2.51 5.20
C PHE A 225 10.94 1.99 5.18
N TYR A 226 10.14 2.36 6.19
CA TYR A 226 8.77 1.89 6.34
C TYR A 226 7.78 2.81 5.59
N GLY A 227 7.92 2.85 4.26
CA GLY A 227 6.97 3.47 3.35
C GLY A 227 5.91 2.47 2.88
N THR A 228 5.24 2.80 1.76
CA THR A 228 4.14 2.00 1.23
C THR A 228 4.59 0.59 0.80
N ALA A 229 5.82 0.46 0.29
CA ALA A 229 6.37 -0.84 -0.11
C ALA A 229 6.36 -1.86 1.05
N ASN A 230 6.90 -1.49 2.20
CA ASN A 230 7.00 -2.39 3.35
C ASN A 230 5.69 -2.49 4.15
N SER A 231 4.91 -1.42 4.24
CA SER A 231 3.58 -1.53 4.86
C SER A 231 2.59 -2.35 4.02
N ASN A 232 2.75 -2.44 2.69
CA ASN A 232 2.05 -3.44 1.88
C ASN A 232 2.39 -4.88 2.28
N GLN A 233 3.69 -5.18 2.53
CA GLN A 233 4.09 -6.53 2.93
C GLN A 233 3.49 -6.90 4.30
N MET A 234 3.48 -5.95 5.25
CA MET A 234 2.79 -6.12 6.52
C MET A 234 1.30 -6.40 6.33
N LEU A 235 0.61 -5.62 5.47
CA LEU A 235 -0.81 -5.83 5.16
C LEU A 235 -1.06 -7.23 4.61
N MET A 236 -0.25 -7.68 3.64
CA MET A 236 -0.43 -9.01 3.03
C MET A 236 -0.30 -10.13 4.05
N GLU A 237 0.59 -10.02 5.03
CA GLU A 237 0.77 -11.04 6.06
C GLU A 237 -0.35 -10.99 7.10
N ILE A 238 -0.70 -9.82 7.62
CA ILE A 238 -1.78 -9.66 8.62
C ILE A 238 -3.17 -9.98 8.03
N MET A 239 -3.38 -9.70 6.74
CA MET A 239 -4.61 -10.08 6.05
C MET A 239 -4.63 -11.56 5.62
N GLY A 240 -3.57 -12.32 5.91
CA GLY A 240 -3.50 -13.75 5.63
C GLY A 240 -3.23 -14.13 4.17
N LEU A 241 -2.68 -13.23 3.35
CA LEU A 241 -2.36 -13.45 1.93
C LEU A 241 -0.92 -13.94 1.70
N HIS A 242 0.00 -13.71 2.64
CA HIS A 242 1.32 -14.35 2.69
C HIS A 242 1.28 -15.62 3.51
N THR A 243 2.29 -16.49 3.37
CA THR A 243 2.56 -17.53 4.36
C THR A 243 3.20 -16.91 5.62
N PRO A 244 2.96 -17.47 6.82
CA PRO A 244 3.45 -16.89 8.09
C PRO A 244 4.96 -16.68 8.11
N GLY A 245 5.40 -15.47 8.49
CA GLY A 245 6.81 -15.09 8.61
C GLY A 245 7.49 -14.73 7.30
N ALA A 246 6.75 -14.57 6.20
CA ALA A 246 7.34 -14.38 4.88
C ALA A 246 7.76 -12.94 4.55
N SER A 247 7.13 -11.92 5.13
CA SER A 247 7.18 -10.54 4.62
C SER A 247 8.58 -9.91 4.58
N PHE A 248 9.38 -10.07 5.62
CA PHE A 248 10.63 -9.31 5.78
C PHE A 248 11.91 -10.15 5.71
N VAL A 249 11.83 -11.35 5.14
CA VAL A 249 13.01 -12.16 4.82
C VAL A 249 13.69 -11.60 3.56
N ASN A 250 15.00 -11.31 3.63
CA ASN A 250 15.75 -10.73 2.52
C ASN A 250 15.77 -11.63 1.28
N PRO A 251 15.81 -11.07 0.06
CA PRO A 251 15.95 -11.84 -1.18
C PRO A 251 17.32 -12.54 -1.26
N GLY A 252 17.39 -13.58 -2.11
CA GLY A 252 18.63 -14.32 -2.34
C GLY A 252 19.07 -15.24 -1.20
N THR A 253 18.29 -15.33 -0.10
CA THR A 253 18.59 -16.23 1.02
C THR A 253 17.97 -17.62 0.81
N PRO A 254 18.60 -18.69 1.36
CA PRO A 254 17.99 -20.03 1.33
C PRO A 254 16.60 -20.07 1.96
N LEU A 255 16.36 -19.31 3.05
CA LEU A 255 15.06 -19.21 3.69
C LEU A 255 14.01 -18.59 2.76
N ARG A 256 14.36 -17.53 2.00
CA ARG A 256 13.47 -16.94 1.00
C ARG A 256 13.05 -17.97 -0.06
N ASN A 257 13.99 -18.77 -0.54
CA ASN A 257 13.70 -19.83 -1.50
C ASN A 257 12.78 -20.91 -0.90
N ALA A 258 13.04 -21.32 0.34
CA ALA A 258 12.20 -22.31 1.04
C ALA A 258 10.77 -21.79 1.24
N LEU A 259 10.59 -20.53 1.65
CA LEU A 259 9.28 -19.87 1.78
C LEU A 259 8.54 -19.79 0.44
N THR A 260 9.25 -19.51 -0.66
CA THR A 260 8.66 -19.48 -2.01
C THR A 260 8.17 -20.86 -2.43
N ARG A 261 8.94 -21.91 -2.18
CA ARG A 261 8.54 -23.31 -2.45
C ARG A 261 7.33 -23.72 -1.60
N GLU A 262 7.34 -23.38 -0.33
CA GLU A 262 6.23 -23.66 0.59
C GLU A 262 4.94 -22.95 0.17
N ALA A 263 5.01 -21.65 -0.16
CA ALA A 263 3.88 -20.87 -0.65
C ALA A 263 3.28 -21.48 -1.93
N THR A 264 4.13 -21.99 -2.82
CA THR A 264 3.71 -22.70 -4.03
C THR A 264 2.94 -23.99 -3.71
N LYS A 265 3.49 -24.82 -2.81
CA LYS A 265 2.83 -26.06 -2.37
C LYS A 265 1.50 -25.77 -1.69
N ARG A 266 1.45 -24.67 -0.90
CA ARG A 266 0.21 -24.25 -0.25
C ARG A 266 -0.83 -23.78 -1.29
N ALA A 267 -0.45 -23.01 -2.29
CA ALA A 267 -1.35 -22.58 -3.37
C ALA A 267 -2.00 -23.78 -4.09
N LEU A 268 -1.26 -24.85 -4.34
CA LEU A 268 -1.80 -26.09 -4.90
C LEU A 268 -2.80 -26.78 -3.95
N ALA A 269 -2.50 -26.83 -2.66
CA ALA A 269 -3.33 -27.51 -1.67
C ALA A 269 -4.70 -26.84 -1.45
N ILE A 270 -4.79 -25.54 -1.68
CA ILE A 270 -6.03 -24.75 -1.47
C ILE A 270 -6.86 -24.56 -2.74
N THR A 271 -6.54 -25.23 -3.85
CA THR A 271 -7.37 -25.22 -5.06
C THR A 271 -8.68 -25.99 -4.85
N ALA A 272 -9.64 -25.80 -5.75
CA ALA A 272 -10.92 -26.54 -5.73
C ALA A 272 -10.76 -28.05 -5.99
N LEU A 273 -9.58 -28.49 -6.48
CA LEU A 273 -9.21 -29.91 -6.67
C LEU A 273 -8.67 -30.55 -5.38
N GLY A 274 -8.35 -29.75 -4.35
CA GLY A 274 -7.91 -30.19 -3.03
C GLY A 274 -9.04 -30.19 -2.01
N ASN A 275 -8.70 -30.65 -0.77
CA ASN A 275 -9.67 -30.70 0.33
C ASN A 275 -9.80 -29.40 1.11
N ALA A 276 -8.94 -28.40 0.86
CA ALA A 276 -8.83 -27.16 1.59
C ALA A 276 -9.15 -25.93 0.71
N TYR A 277 -10.13 -26.04 -0.18
CA TYR A 277 -10.47 -24.97 -1.11
C TYR A 277 -10.72 -23.64 -0.39
N THR A 278 -9.86 -22.65 -0.69
CA THR A 278 -9.87 -21.35 -0.03
C THR A 278 -9.87 -20.25 -1.11
N PRO A 279 -11.02 -19.93 -1.72
CA PRO A 279 -11.12 -18.85 -2.70
C PRO A 279 -10.88 -17.51 -2.02
N VAL A 280 -10.04 -16.65 -2.62
CA VAL A 280 -9.60 -15.40 -2.00
C VAL A 280 -10.77 -14.44 -1.72
N GLY A 281 -11.82 -14.48 -2.54
CA GLY A 281 -12.99 -13.64 -2.35
C GLY A 281 -13.81 -13.99 -1.12
N ARG A 282 -13.73 -15.22 -0.60
CA ARG A 282 -14.32 -15.61 0.69
C ARG A 282 -13.37 -15.38 1.85
N MET A 283 -12.07 -15.58 1.60
CA MET A 283 -11.02 -15.41 2.60
C MET A 283 -10.90 -13.96 3.07
N ILE A 284 -10.93 -13.01 2.14
CA ILE A 284 -10.88 -11.58 2.47
C ILE A 284 -12.30 -11.09 2.78
N ASP A 285 -12.54 -10.81 4.05
CA ASP A 285 -13.79 -10.24 4.57
C ASP A 285 -13.51 -8.92 5.32
N GLU A 286 -14.52 -8.34 5.94
CA GLU A 286 -14.41 -7.07 6.68
C GLU A 286 -13.43 -7.17 7.85
N ARG A 287 -13.33 -8.34 8.50
CA ARG A 287 -12.39 -8.58 9.61
C ARG A 287 -10.95 -8.60 9.12
N SER A 288 -10.70 -9.23 7.96
CA SER A 288 -9.36 -9.24 7.32
C SER A 288 -8.92 -7.82 6.94
N ILE A 289 -9.83 -7.00 6.39
CA ILE A 289 -9.55 -5.59 6.06
C ILE A 289 -9.27 -4.79 7.34
N VAL A 290 -10.08 -4.94 8.38
CA VAL A 290 -9.89 -4.27 9.67
C VAL A 290 -8.56 -4.69 10.31
N ASN A 291 -8.19 -5.97 10.28
CA ASN A 291 -6.89 -6.44 10.74
C ASN A 291 -5.73 -5.75 10.00
N GLY A 292 -5.85 -5.58 8.68
CA GLY A 292 -4.88 -4.81 7.89
C GLY A 292 -4.75 -3.37 8.37
N ILE A 293 -5.88 -2.67 8.61
CA ILE A 293 -5.90 -1.29 9.12
C ILE A 293 -5.30 -1.21 10.54
N VAL A 294 -5.62 -2.16 11.41
CA VAL A 294 -5.02 -2.27 12.76
C VAL A 294 -3.50 -2.41 12.67
N GLY A 295 -3.01 -3.31 11.80
CA GLY A 295 -1.57 -3.46 11.56
C GLY A 295 -0.92 -2.18 11.03
N LEU A 296 -1.62 -1.45 10.15
CA LEU A 296 -1.18 -0.17 9.60
C LEU A 296 -0.98 0.88 10.72
N HIS A 297 -1.92 0.96 11.66
CA HIS A 297 -1.85 1.87 12.80
C HIS A 297 -0.78 1.45 13.80
N ALA A 298 -0.73 0.18 14.17
CA ALA A 298 0.24 -0.34 15.13
C ALA A 298 1.70 -0.17 14.66
N THR A 299 1.92 -0.12 13.35
CA THR A 299 3.25 0.06 12.74
C THR A 299 3.53 1.48 12.25
N GLY A 300 2.55 2.37 12.29
CA GLY A 300 2.67 3.73 11.74
C GLY A 300 2.98 3.72 10.24
N GLY A 301 2.23 2.93 9.47
CA GLY A 301 2.42 2.72 8.04
C GLY A 301 2.10 3.95 7.17
N SER A 302 2.13 3.74 5.86
CA SER A 302 1.99 4.80 4.87
C SER A 302 0.57 5.36 4.76
N THR A 303 0.45 6.67 4.58
CA THR A 303 -0.81 7.35 4.26
C THR A 303 -1.41 6.92 2.91
N ASN A 304 -0.60 6.43 1.97
CA ASN A 304 -1.10 5.98 0.66
C ASN A 304 -2.13 4.85 0.78
N HIS A 305 -2.10 4.10 1.90
CA HIS A 305 -3.11 3.07 2.17
C HIS A 305 -4.51 3.61 2.39
N THR A 306 -4.69 4.90 2.74
CA THR A 306 -6.02 5.50 2.80
C THR A 306 -6.71 5.59 1.42
N ILE A 307 -5.94 5.48 0.34
CA ILE A 307 -6.45 5.34 -1.04
C ILE A 307 -6.50 3.86 -1.43
N HIS A 308 -5.40 3.13 -1.21
CA HIS A 308 -5.26 1.77 -1.74
C HIS A 308 -6.17 0.77 -1.04
N LEU A 309 -6.33 0.83 0.29
CA LEU A 309 -7.22 -0.08 1.02
C LEU A 309 -8.69 0.10 0.62
N ILE A 310 -9.12 1.35 0.35
CA ILE A 310 -10.47 1.61 -0.15
C ILE A 310 -10.69 0.93 -1.50
N ALA A 311 -9.74 1.09 -2.44
CA ALA A 311 -9.83 0.45 -3.75
C ALA A 311 -9.78 -1.08 -3.67
N MET A 312 -8.93 -1.65 -2.80
CA MET A 312 -8.85 -3.09 -2.58
C MET A 312 -10.13 -3.65 -1.95
N ALA A 313 -10.65 -3.00 -0.90
CA ALA A 313 -11.89 -3.39 -0.24
C ALA A 313 -13.08 -3.35 -1.21
N ALA A 314 -13.18 -2.30 -2.02
CA ALA A 314 -14.23 -2.16 -3.04
C ALA A 314 -14.22 -3.31 -4.05
N ALA A 315 -13.05 -3.82 -4.45
CA ALA A 315 -12.93 -4.99 -5.33
C ALA A 315 -13.52 -6.28 -4.72
N ALA A 316 -13.64 -6.34 -3.38
CA ALA A 316 -14.30 -7.43 -2.65
C ALA A 316 -15.76 -7.11 -2.27
N GLY A 317 -16.32 -6.02 -2.76
CA GLY A 317 -17.67 -5.56 -2.38
C GLY A 317 -17.74 -5.00 -0.96
N ILE A 318 -16.62 -4.60 -0.37
CA ILE A 318 -16.52 -4.07 1.00
C ILE A 318 -16.34 -2.55 0.93
N ALA A 319 -17.17 -1.81 1.68
CA ALA A 319 -17.14 -0.35 1.74
C ALA A 319 -16.49 0.10 3.05
N ILE A 320 -15.29 0.66 2.96
CA ILE A 320 -14.60 1.35 4.06
C ILE A 320 -14.46 2.83 3.75
N THR A 321 -14.34 3.66 4.78
CA THR A 321 -14.21 5.11 4.67
C THR A 321 -13.00 5.61 5.43
N TRP A 322 -12.55 6.84 5.16
CA TRP A 322 -11.51 7.49 5.96
C TRP A 322 -11.90 7.65 7.43
N GLN A 323 -13.21 7.79 7.73
CA GLN A 323 -13.70 7.83 9.09
C GLN A 323 -13.46 6.51 9.82
N ASP A 324 -13.69 5.35 9.16
CA ASP A 324 -13.40 4.05 9.76
C ASP A 324 -11.90 3.91 10.08
N ILE A 325 -11.03 4.34 9.15
CA ILE A 325 -9.57 4.34 9.36
C ILE A 325 -9.20 5.25 10.53
N SER A 326 -9.78 6.45 10.59
CA SER A 326 -9.54 7.41 11.67
C SER A 326 -10.03 6.90 13.04
N ASP A 327 -11.23 6.30 13.08
CA ASP A 327 -11.78 5.75 14.33
C ASP A 327 -10.93 4.56 14.84
N LEU A 328 -10.46 3.69 13.94
CA LEU A 328 -9.54 2.60 14.29
C LEU A 328 -8.20 3.14 14.81
N SER A 329 -7.72 4.27 14.31
CA SER A 329 -6.52 4.93 14.81
C SER A 329 -6.59 5.30 16.29
N GLU A 330 -7.78 5.68 16.78
CA GLU A 330 -7.97 6.01 18.20
C GLU A 330 -7.94 4.77 19.11
N ALA A 331 -8.28 3.60 18.57
CA ALA A 331 -8.32 2.34 19.32
C ALA A 331 -7.00 1.56 19.30
N VAL A 332 -6.08 1.87 18.38
CA VAL A 332 -4.86 1.09 18.13
C VAL A 332 -3.62 1.90 18.50
N PRO A 333 -2.80 1.45 19.45
CA PRO A 333 -1.57 2.14 19.81
C PRO A 333 -0.45 1.94 18.78
N LEU A 334 0.50 2.88 18.73
CA LEU A 334 1.71 2.75 17.92
C LEU A 334 2.75 1.88 18.63
N LEU A 335 3.10 0.73 18.05
CA LEU A 335 4.02 -0.25 18.61
C LEU A 335 5.38 -0.29 17.91
N ALA A 336 5.51 0.29 16.71
CA ALA A 336 6.76 0.26 15.96
C ALA A 336 7.27 1.66 15.64
N ARG A 337 8.59 1.86 15.76
CA ARG A 337 9.32 3.07 15.37
C ARG A 337 10.34 2.78 14.27
N VAL A 338 9.83 2.52 13.08
CA VAL A 338 10.61 2.38 11.85
C VAL A 338 10.56 3.70 11.07
N TYR A 339 11.65 4.10 10.41
CA TYR A 339 11.69 5.36 9.67
C TYR A 339 10.48 5.51 8.71
N PRO A 340 9.71 6.60 8.75
CA PRO A 340 9.98 7.92 9.34
C PRO A 340 9.54 8.13 10.81
N ASN A 341 8.91 7.15 11.46
CA ASN A 341 8.46 7.29 12.86
C ASN A 341 9.62 7.13 13.87
N GLY A 342 10.73 6.55 13.45
CA GLY A 342 11.98 6.39 14.19
C GLY A 342 13.18 6.41 13.24
N LEU A 343 14.35 5.97 13.70
CA LEU A 343 15.58 5.91 12.90
C LEU A 343 15.84 4.52 12.31
N ALA A 344 15.30 3.47 12.93
CA ALA A 344 15.46 2.08 12.50
C ALA A 344 14.86 1.83 11.12
N ASP A 345 15.33 0.80 10.46
CA ASP A 345 14.74 0.29 9.21
C ASP A 345 13.96 -1.02 9.44
N VAL A 346 13.41 -1.62 8.38
CA VAL A 346 12.59 -2.83 8.48
C VAL A 346 13.38 -4.06 8.88
N ASN A 347 14.69 -4.13 8.63
CA ASN A 347 15.52 -5.24 9.07
C ASN A 347 15.73 -5.18 10.59
N HIS A 348 15.88 -3.98 11.17
CA HIS A 348 15.89 -3.79 12.63
C HIS A 348 14.54 -4.17 13.26
N PHE A 349 13.43 -3.79 12.62
CA PHE A 349 12.10 -4.22 13.05
C PHE A 349 11.95 -5.74 13.03
N HIS A 350 12.41 -6.38 11.95
CA HIS A 350 12.38 -7.85 11.85
C HIS A 350 13.24 -8.50 12.93
N ALA A 351 14.46 -8.01 13.16
CA ALA A 351 15.34 -8.49 14.21
C ALA A 351 14.81 -8.27 15.64
N ALA A 352 14.00 -7.21 15.85
CA ALA A 352 13.36 -6.95 17.15
C ALA A 352 12.19 -7.90 17.48
N GLY A 353 11.82 -8.80 16.57
CA GLY A 353 10.71 -9.75 16.69
C GLY A 353 9.70 -9.69 15.55
N GLY A 354 9.76 -8.64 14.74
CA GLY A 354 9.02 -8.51 13.48
C GLY A 354 7.50 -8.63 13.59
N LEU A 355 6.89 -9.10 12.51
CA LEU A 355 5.43 -9.25 12.45
C LEU A 355 4.90 -10.33 13.38
N GLY A 356 5.64 -11.40 13.59
CA GLY A 356 5.19 -12.46 14.48
C GLY A 356 4.99 -11.97 15.92
N PHE A 357 5.93 -11.15 16.43
CA PHE A 357 5.79 -10.49 17.73
C PHE A 357 4.61 -9.52 17.74
N LEU A 358 4.50 -8.65 16.73
CA LEU A 358 3.44 -7.67 16.63
C LEU A 358 2.06 -8.34 16.61
N ILE A 359 1.87 -9.35 15.78
CA ILE A 359 0.59 -10.08 15.65
C ILE A 359 0.24 -10.74 16.98
N ARG A 360 1.20 -11.36 17.67
CA ARG A 360 0.95 -11.94 18.99
C ARG A 360 0.49 -10.89 19.99
N GLU A 361 1.21 -9.77 20.13
CA GLU A 361 0.86 -8.68 21.06
C GLU A 361 -0.57 -8.17 20.80
N LEU A 362 -0.93 -7.94 19.54
CA LEU A 362 -2.25 -7.45 19.16
C LEU A 362 -3.36 -8.50 19.37
N LEU A 363 -3.08 -9.78 19.12
CA LEU A 363 -4.03 -10.87 19.38
C LEU A 363 -4.26 -11.10 20.87
N ASP A 364 -3.20 -11.05 21.67
CA ASP A 364 -3.28 -11.29 23.12
C ASP A 364 -4.08 -10.18 23.83
N GLU A 365 -4.07 -8.96 23.30
CA GLU A 365 -4.89 -7.84 23.80
C GLU A 365 -6.28 -7.77 23.10
N GLY A 366 -6.57 -8.68 22.16
CA GLY A 366 -7.85 -8.75 21.44
C GLY A 366 -8.09 -7.59 20.48
N ILE A 367 -7.03 -7.04 19.92
CA ILE A 367 -7.04 -5.89 18.99
C ILE A 367 -7.14 -6.37 17.53
N LEU A 368 -6.77 -7.61 17.23
CA LEU A 368 -7.00 -8.26 15.94
C LEU A 368 -8.16 -9.25 16.03
N HIS A 369 -8.91 -9.37 14.96
CA HIS A 369 -9.82 -10.50 14.78
C HIS A 369 -9.00 -11.77 14.53
N GLU A 370 -9.07 -12.71 15.46
CA GLU A 370 -8.37 -13.99 15.35
C GLU A 370 -9.09 -14.96 14.40
N ASP A 371 -10.42 -14.91 14.36
CA ASP A 371 -11.32 -15.81 13.64
C ASP A 371 -11.47 -15.47 12.15
N VAL A 372 -10.37 -15.26 11.46
CA VAL A 372 -10.30 -14.99 10.01
C VAL A 372 -9.80 -16.21 9.25
N GLN A 373 -10.15 -16.32 7.97
CA GLN A 373 -9.57 -17.31 7.08
C GLN A 373 -8.30 -16.76 6.42
N THR A 374 -7.29 -17.59 6.27
CA THR A 374 -6.01 -17.21 5.66
C THR A 374 -5.55 -18.25 4.63
N VAL A 375 -4.55 -17.92 3.81
CA VAL A 375 -3.93 -18.92 2.92
C VAL A 375 -3.31 -20.08 3.69
N TRP A 376 -2.98 -19.90 4.98
CA TRP A 376 -2.40 -20.94 5.82
C TRP A 376 -3.45 -21.86 6.46
N GLY A 377 -4.66 -21.36 6.65
CA GLY A 377 -5.77 -22.06 7.28
C GLY A 377 -6.65 -21.11 8.08
N ASP A 378 -7.45 -21.66 8.98
CA ASP A 378 -8.33 -20.87 9.84
C ASP A 378 -7.54 -20.25 10.99
N GLY A 379 -7.87 -19.01 11.27
CA GLY A 379 -7.28 -18.22 12.36
C GLY A 379 -5.98 -17.50 12.01
N LEU A 380 -5.75 -16.39 12.71
CA LEU A 380 -4.53 -15.58 12.56
C LEU A 380 -3.41 -15.96 13.55
N ARG A 381 -3.71 -16.74 14.60
CA ARG A 381 -2.73 -17.17 15.61
C ARG A 381 -1.51 -17.89 15.02
N PRO A 382 -1.60 -18.71 13.96
CA PRO A 382 -0.46 -19.32 13.30
C PRO A 382 0.56 -18.34 12.71
N TYR A 383 0.21 -17.05 12.61
CA TYR A 383 1.12 -15.98 12.14
C TYR A 383 1.97 -15.35 13.28
N ALA A 384 1.70 -15.68 14.53
CA ALA A 384 2.49 -15.25 15.68
C ALA A 384 3.81 -16.07 15.80
N VAL A 385 4.56 -16.16 14.72
CA VAL A 385 5.75 -17.02 14.58
C VAL A 385 6.90 -16.30 13.88
N GLU A 386 8.09 -16.85 14.04
CA GLU A 386 9.29 -16.53 13.26
C GLU A 386 9.60 -17.71 12.32
N ALA A 387 9.80 -17.44 11.05
CA ALA A 387 10.21 -18.42 10.06
C ALA A 387 11.73 -18.57 10.05
N LYS A 388 12.22 -19.81 10.08
CA LYS A 388 13.64 -20.17 10.05
C LYS A 388 13.89 -21.26 9.03
N LEU A 389 15.13 -21.35 8.55
CA LEU A 389 15.55 -22.45 7.71
C LEU A 389 15.79 -23.72 8.55
N GLY A 390 15.05 -24.78 8.27
CA GLY A 390 15.23 -26.08 8.88
C GLY A 390 16.50 -26.78 8.40
N ALA A 391 16.97 -27.75 9.14
CA ALA A 391 18.14 -28.56 8.78
C ALA A 391 17.96 -29.36 7.47
N ASP A 392 16.72 -29.65 7.11
CA ASP A 392 16.32 -30.29 5.87
C ASP A 392 16.19 -29.33 4.66
N GLY A 393 16.46 -28.04 4.88
CA GLY A 393 16.30 -26.97 3.89
C GLY A 393 14.85 -26.50 3.72
N GLY A 394 13.90 -27.02 4.50
CA GLY A 394 12.51 -26.56 4.55
C GLY A 394 12.32 -25.36 5.48
N VAL A 395 11.06 -24.90 5.59
CA VAL A 395 10.70 -23.83 6.54
C VAL A 395 10.32 -24.45 7.88
N MET A 396 11.00 -24.05 8.93
CA MET A 396 10.62 -24.29 10.31
C MET A 396 10.01 -23.02 10.90
N ARG A 397 9.01 -23.14 11.77
CA ARG A 397 8.41 -22.01 12.48
C ARG A 397 8.54 -22.19 13.97
N GLU A 398 9.07 -21.18 14.61
CA GLU A 398 9.14 -21.06 16.06
C GLU A 398 8.13 -20.02 16.54
N ALA A 399 7.62 -20.18 17.75
CA ALA A 399 6.80 -19.12 18.35
C ALA A 399 7.59 -17.81 18.40
N SER A 400 6.96 -16.70 18.09
CA SER A 400 7.62 -15.40 18.17
C SER A 400 8.15 -15.15 19.58
N PRO A 401 9.29 -14.44 19.74
CA PRO A 401 9.88 -14.18 21.05
C PRO A 401 8.87 -13.46 21.96
N ARG A 402 8.86 -13.80 23.26
CA ARG A 402 7.95 -13.16 24.23
C ARG A 402 8.32 -11.71 24.51
N GLU A 403 9.58 -11.38 24.43
CA GLU A 403 10.13 -10.05 24.64
C GLU A 403 10.65 -9.51 23.31
N SER A 404 10.54 -8.21 23.12
CA SER A 404 11.15 -7.54 21.97
C SER A 404 12.67 -7.57 22.07
N GLY A 405 13.34 -7.84 20.97
CA GLY A 405 14.81 -7.74 20.88
C GLY A 405 15.32 -6.29 20.98
N ASP A 406 14.48 -5.30 20.66
CA ASP A 406 14.75 -3.88 20.83
C ASP A 406 13.44 -3.09 21.02
N GLU A 407 13.13 -2.78 22.29
CA GLU A 407 11.93 -2.01 22.65
C GLU A 407 11.95 -0.55 22.12
N LYS A 408 13.08 -0.05 21.63
CA LYS A 408 13.13 1.28 20.99
C LYS A 408 12.61 1.24 19.55
N VAL A 409 12.59 0.05 18.94
CA VAL A 409 12.15 -0.19 17.57
C VAL A 409 10.75 -0.82 17.54
N LEU A 410 10.52 -1.82 18.39
CA LEU A 410 9.27 -2.57 18.50
C LEU A 410 8.91 -2.75 19.97
N ALA A 411 7.93 -2.01 20.43
CA ALA A 411 7.50 -2.02 21.82
C ALA A 411 6.41 -3.07 22.07
N PRO A 412 6.36 -3.70 23.25
CA PRO A 412 5.21 -4.47 23.66
C PRO A 412 3.98 -3.55 23.85
N PHE A 413 2.78 -4.09 23.74
CA PHE A 413 1.52 -3.32 23.78
C PHE A 413 1.43 -2.39 24.99
N ARG A 414 1.83 -2.85 26.15
CA ARG A 414 1.78 -2.07 27.40
C ARG A 414 2.78 -0.91 27.50
N LYS A 415 3.76 -0.87 26.58
CA LYS A 415 4.78 0.18 26.49
C LYS A 415 4.71 0.92 25.15
N ALA A 416 3.54 0.95 24.54
CA ALA A 416 3.33 1.60 23.25
C ALA A 416 3.95 3.01 23.18
N PHE A 417 4.49 3.37 22.04
CA PHE A 417 5.13 4.67 21.82
C PHE A 417 4.13 5.83 21.83
N GLN A 418 2.91 5.57 21.37
CA GLN A 418 1.79 6.50 21.37
C GLN A 418 0.50 5.69 21.61
N PRO A 419 -0.50 6.31 22.28
CA PRO A 419 -1.76 5.62 22.55
C PRO A 419 -2.63 5.43 21.31
N THR A 420 -2.33 6.13 20.21
CA THR A 420 -3.08 6.11 18.94
C THR A 420 -2.16 5.82 17.76
N GLY A 421 -2.72 5.28 16.67
CA GLY A 421 -1.97 4.89 15.47
C GLY A 421 -1.53 6.05 14.58
N GLY A 422 -2.16 7.21 14.72
CA GLY A 422 -1.73 8.46 14.10
C GLY A 422 -2.07 8.65 12.62
N LEU A 423 -3.04 7.93 12.06
CA LEU A 423 -3.70 8.31 10.82
C LEU A 423 -5.07 8.86 11.15
N LYS A 424 -5.33 10.12 10.80
CA LYS A 424 -6.58 10.79 11.12
C LYS A 424 -7.22 11.40 9.87
N MET A 425 -8.54 11.38 9.83
CA MET A 425 -9.31 12.18 8.90
C MET A 425 -9.41 13.61 9.42
N LEU A 426 -9.26 14.57 8.53
CA LEU A 426 -9.54 15.98 8.78
C LEU A 426 -10.79 16.36 8.01
N SER A 427 -11.64 17.18 8.61
CA SER A 427 -12.85 17.73 7.98
C SER A 427 -13.04 19.19 8.34
N GLY A 428 -13.73 19.93 7.46
CA GLY A 428 -13.99 21.34 7.65
C GLY A 428 -14.48 22.01 6.37
N ASN A 429 -14.37 23.33 6.32
CA ASN A 429 -14.82 24.09 5.15
C ASN A 429 -13.89 23.94 3.93
N LEU A 430 -12.76 23.26 4.08
CA LEU A 430 -11.89 22.84 2.97
C LEU A 430 -12.21 21.43 2.45
N GLY A 431 -13.25 20.77 2.97
CA GLY A 431 -13.64 19.40 2.62
C GLY A 431 -13.02 18.37 3.55
N HIS A 432 -12.60 17.23 3.00
CA HIS A 432 -11.98 16.14 3.73
C HIS A 432 -10.51 16.01 3.34
N ALA A 433 -9.68 15.58 4.28
CA ALA A 433 -8.28 15.28 4.07
C ALA A 433 -7.82 14.18 5.04
N VAL A 434 -6.61 13.68 4.86
CA VAL A 434 -5.97 12.78 5.82
C VAL A 434 -4.65 13.37 6.30
N ILE A 435 -4.29 13.07 7.55
CA ILE A 435 -3.03 13.46 8.16
C ILE A 435 -2.40 12.28 8.89
N LYS A 436 -1.07 12.19 8.85
CA LYS A 436 -0.29 11.27 9.66
C LYS A 436 0.34 12.04 10.83
N THR A 437 -0.09 11.74 12.04
CA THR A 437 0.41 12.40 13.26
C THR A 437 1.49 11.62 13.98
N SER A 438 1.68 10.32 13.65
CA SER A 438 2.63 9.43 14.35
C SER A 438 4.09 9.89 14.31
N ALA A 439 4.48 10.64 13.27
CA ALA A 439 5.83 11.19 13.13
C ALA A 439 5.87 12.72 13.37
N VAL A 440 4.73 13.36 13.67
CA VAL A 440 4.63 14.79 13.98
C VAL A 440 4.71 15.00 15.48
N LYS A 441 5.62 15.87 15.92
CA LYS A 441 5.73 16.22 17.32
C LYS A 441 4.44 16.85 17.85
N PRO A 442 4.00 16.55 19.09
CA PRO A 442 2.74 17.05 19.64
C PRO A 442 2.56 18.58 19.52
N GLU A 443 3.60 19.34 19.81
CA GLU A 443 3.59 20.81 19.76
C GLU A 443 3.42 21.38 18.34
N ARG A 444 3.42 20.54 17.32
CA ARG A 444 3.27 20.91 15.89
C ARG A 444 2.00 20.37 15.25
N ARG A 445 1.12 19.73 16.03
CA ARG A 445 -0.12 19.12 15.50
C ARG A 445 -1.24 20.14 15.30
N ILE A 446 -1.11 21.34 15.87
CA ILE A 446 -2.02 22.45 15.65
C ILE A 446 -1.22 23.61 15.08
N ILE A 447 -1.59 24.05 13.88
CA ILE A 447 -0.95 25.18 13.19
C ILE A 447 -2.04 26.08 12.64
N GLU A 448 -1.94 27.38 12.98
CA GLU A 448 -2.76 28.45 12.42
C GLU A 448 -1.81 29.50 11.83
N ALA A 449 -1.82 29.66 10.51
CA ALA A 449 -0.87 30.53 9.83
C ALA A 449 -1.41 30.97 8.44
N PRO A 450 -0.85 32.04 7.87
CA PRO A 450 -1.22 32.48 6.53
C PRO A 450 -0.83 31.47 5.47
N ALA A 451 -1.70 31.28 4.48
CA ALA A 451 -1.45 30.47 3.30
C ALA A 451 -0.40 31.10 2.40
N LYS A 452 0.49 30.26 1.82
CA LYS A 452 1.28 30.55 0.63
C LYS A 452 0.90 29.51 -0.44
N VAL A 453 0.29 29.98 -1.53
CA VAL A 453 -0.37 29.13 -2.52
C VAL A 453 0.54 28.90 -3.72
N PHE A 454 0.63 27.64 -4.15
CA PHE A 454 1.42 27.19 -5.29
C PHE A 454 0.63 26.16 -6.10
N ASP A 455 0.85 26.12 -7.42
CA ASP A 455 0.22 25.16 -8.32
C ASP A 455 1.15 23.97 -8.64
N SER A 456 2.37 23.96 -8.10
CA SER A 456 3.29 22.83 -8.22
C SER A 456 4.36 22.84 -7.12
N GLN A 457 4.93 21.66 -6.84
CA GLN A 457 6.08 21.53 -5.94
C GLN A 457 7.31 22.29 -6.45
N GLN A 458 7.45 22.46 -7.76
CA GLN A 458 8.56 23.20 -8.35
C GLN A 458 8.52 24.68 -7.96
N ARG A 459 7.35 25.32 -8.01
CA ARG A 459 7.14 26.72 -7.62
C ARG A 459 7.53 26.96 -6.16
N LEU A 460 7.17 26.06 -5.25
CA LEU A 460 7.59 26.16 -3.85
C LEU A 460 9.12 26.03 -3.71
N ASN A 461 9.75 25.10 -4.44
CA ASN A 461 11.21 24.94 -4.42
C ASN A 461 11.95 26.19 -4.97
N GLU A 462 11.40 26.83 -6.01
CA GLU A 462 11.91 28.10 -6.55
C GLU A 462 11.81 29.22 -5.52
N ALA A 463 10.66 29.35 -4.84
CA ALA A 463 10.46 30.30 -3.76
C ALA A 463 11.42 30.09 -2.58
N PHE A 464 11.69 28.81 -2.23
CA PHE A 464 12.70 28.48 -1.20
C PHE A 464 14.11 28.94 -1.60
N LYS A 465 14.54 28.64 -2.83
CA LYS A 465 15.85 29.04 -3.35
C LYS A 465 15.99 30.56 -3.44
N ALA A 466 14.91 31.26 -3.75
CA ALA A 466 14.86 32.72 -3.76
C ALA A 466 14.84 33.36 -2.36
N GLY A 467 14.76 32.55 -1.29
CA GLY A 467 14.67 33.04 0.09
C GLY A 467 13.37 33.75 0.44
N SER A 468 12.30 33.58 -0.36
CA SER A 468 11.02 34.26 -0.17
C SER A 468 10.08 33.58 0.84
N LEU A 469 10.44 32.37 1.32
CA LEU A 469 9.66 31.63 2.31
C LEU A 469 10.06 32.02 3.73
N THR A 470 9.57 33.14 4.20
CA THR A 470 9.85 33.70 5.53
C THR A 470 8.62 33.65 6.43
N GLY A 471 8.84 33.60 7.76
CA GLY A 471 7.79 33.55 8.78
C GLY A 471 7.08 32.18 8.82
N ASP A 472 6.07 32.10 9.66
CA ASP A 472 5.21 30.94 9.76
C ASP A 472 4.19 30.96 8.62
N PHE A 473 3.92 29.80 8.01
CA PHE A 473 2.94 29.70 6.92
C PHE A 473 2.46 28.26 6.69
N ILE A 474 1.32 28.14 6.04
CA ILE A 474 0.83 26.87 5.49
C ILE A 474 1.01 26.90 3.98
N ALA A 475 1.84 25.99 3.45
CA ALA A 475 1.99 25.79 2.03
C ALA A 475 0.74 25.11 1.47
N VAL A 476 0.05 25.78 0.54
CA VAL A 476 -1.09 25.20 -0.19
C VAL A 476 -0.62 24.81 -1.58
N ILE A 477 -0.57 23.50 -1.86
CA ILE A 477 -0.19 22.98 -3.18
C ILE A 477 -1.44 22.35 -3.80
N ARG A 478 -1.97 22.97 -4.84
CA ARG A 478 -3.21 22.54 -5.51
C ARG A 478 -2.97 22.03 -6.92
N PHE A 479 -3.98 21.44 -7.54
CA PHE A 479 -3.92 20.78 -8.85
C PHE A 479 -2.96 19.60 -8.90
N GLN A 480 -2.86 18.87 -7.79
CA GLN A 480 -2.05 17.66 -7.65
C GLN A 480 -2.91 16.41 -7.38
N GLY A 481 -4.21 16.53 -7.52
CA GLY A 481 -5.17 15.45 -7.30
C GLY A 481 -5.21 14.42 -8.43
N PRO A 482 -6.02 13.35 -8.26
CA PRO A 482 -6.12 12.26 -9.24
C PRO A 482 -6.50 12.72 -10.65
N LYS A 483 -7.49 13.60 -10.77
CA LYS A 483 -7.98 14.12 -12.07
C LYS A 483 -7.05 15.17 -12.66
N ALA A 484 -6.45 16.00 -11.80
CA ALA A 484 -5.57 17.06 -12.25
C ALA A 484 -4.35 16.52 -12.99
N ASN A 485 -3.61 15.59 -12.38
CA ASN A 485 -2.37 15.09 -12.95
C ASN A 485 -1.98 13.68 -12.48
N GLY A 486 -2.93 12.82 -12.10
CA GLY A 486 -2.64 11.48 -11.64
C GLY A 486 -2.04 11.40 -10.22
N MET A 487 -2.15 12.45 -9.44
CA MET A 487 -1.74 12.50 -8.03
C MET A 487 -0.27 12.10 -7.81
N PRO A 488 0.71 12.81 -8.40
CA PRO A 488 2.12 12.49 -8.27
C PRO A 488 2.59 12.65 -6.82
N GLU A 489 3.61 11.89 -6.44
CA GLU A 489 4.18 11.96 -5.10
C GLU A 489 5.01 13.24 -4.92
N LEU A 490 4.62 14.06 -3.94
CA LEU A 490 5.20 15.39 -3.70
C LEU A 490 6.39 15.36 -2.72
N HIS A 491 7.27 14.39 -2.85
CA HIS A 491 8.38 14.15 -1.91
C HIS A 491 9.36 15.33 -1.75
N LYS A 492 9.63 16.08 -2.82
CA LYS A 492 10.56 17.22 -2.77
C LYS A 492 10.14 18.30 -1.78
N LEU A 493 8.85 18.41 -1.46
CA LEU A 493 8.32 19.37 -0.48
C LEU A 493 8.81 19.08 0.92
N THR A 494 8.91 17.79 1.29
CA THR A 494 9.29 17.38 2.65
C THR A 494 10.65 17.91 3.05
N THR A 495 11.64 17.89 2.14
CA THR A 495 13.00 18.37 2.41
C THR A 495 13.00 19.88 2.67
N VAL A 496 12.33 20.66 1.81
CA VAL A 496 12.27 22.12 1.93
C VAL A 496 11.53 22.55 3.19
N LEU A 497 10.33 22.04 3.41
CA LEU A 497 9.53 22.37 4.60
C LEU A 497 10.22 21.89 5.88
N GLY A 498 10.91 20.75 5.83
CA GLY A 498 11.71 20.24 6.94
C GLY A 498 12.87 21.16 7.31
N VAL A 499 13.60 21.72 6.34
CA VAL A 499 14.66 22.70 6.57
C VAL A 499 14.10 23.97 7.22
N LEU A 500 12.97 24.50 6.73
CA LEU A 500 12.33 25.68 7.31
C LEU A 500 11.87 25.40 8.75
N GLN A 501 11.31 24.22 9.00
CA GLN A 501 10.92 23.78 10.33
C GLN A 501 12.11 23.68 11.29
N ASP A 502 13.26 23.18 10.81
CA ASP A 502 14.50 23.08 11.61
C ASP A 502 15.13 24.46 11.90
N ARG A 503 14.82 25.47 11.06
CA ARG A 503 15.17 26.89 11.30
C ARG A 503 14.21 27.58 12.29
N GLY A 504 13.25 26.85 12.84
CA GLY A 504 12.31 27.37 13.87
C GLY A 504 10.99 27.90 13.33
N GLN A 505 10.73 27.83 12.02
CA GLN A 505 9.44 28.24 11.46
C GLN A 505 8.35 27.20 11.75
N HIS A 506 7.12 27.66 11.97
CA HIS A 506 5.94 26.80 12.05
C HIS A 506 5.33 26.69 10.66
N VAL A 507 5.61 25.55 10.00
CA VAL A 507 5.14 25.29 8.63
C VAL A 507 4.32 24.02 8.56
N ALA A 508 3.28 24.02 7.72
CA ALA A 508 2.48 22.85 7.38
C ALA A 508 2.23 22.81 5.86
N LEU A 509 1.67 21.69 5.40
CA LEU A 509 1.26 21.48 4.03
C LEU A 509 -0.25 21.19 3.97
N VAL A 510 -0.92 21.77 2.97
CA VAL A 510 -2.29 21.42 2.57
C VAL A 510 -2.26 21.15 1.07
N THR A 511 -2.71 19.97 0.62
CA THR A 511 -2.69 19.61 -0.80
C THR A 511 -3.75 18.58 -1.17
N ASP A 512 -4.31 18.71 -2.38
CA ASP A 512 -5.13 17.66 -3.02
C ASP A 512 -4.29 16.49 -3.55
N GLY A 513 -2.96 16.63 -3.56
CA GLY A 513 -2.00 15.58 -3.91
C GLY A 513 -1.66 14.63 -2.76
N ARG A 514 -0.68 13.75 -2.99
CA ARG A 514 -0.16 12.80 -2.02
C ARG A 514 1.31 13.02 -1.70
N MET A 515 1.71 12.55 -0.52
CA MET A 515 3.10 12.58 -0.08
C MET A 515 3.71 11.18 -0.14
N SER A 516 5.04 11.11 -0.08
CA SER A 516 5.75 9.86 0.13
C SER A 516 5.29 9.18 1.43
N GLY A 517 5.16 7.86 1.41
CA GLY A 517 4.93 7.09 2.63
C GLY A 517 6.03 7.24 3.70
N ALA A 518 7.21 7.73 3.30
CA ALA A 518 8.32 8.09 4.18
C ALA A 518 8.23 9.53 4.74
N SER A 519 7.20 10.31 4.40
CA SER A 519 6.97 11.66 4.93
C SER A 519 6.25 11.59 6.28
N GLY A 520 6.45 12.60 7.14
CA GLY A 520 5.75 12.63 8.42
C GLY A 520 6.27 13.66 9.43
N LYS A 521 7.46 14.24 9.22
CA LYS A 521 8.05 15.24 10.15
C LYS A 521 7.28 16.58 10.14
N VAL A 522 6.80 16.99 8.96
CA VAL A 522 6.03 18.22 8.77
C VAL A 522 4.54 17.85 8.76
N PRO A 523 3.68 18.57 9.51
CA PRO A 523 2.23 18.34 9.45
C PRO A 523 1.72 18.55 8.02
N ALA A 524 0.98 17.60 7.49
CA ALA A 524 0.48 17.65 6.12
C ALA A 524 -0.95 17.10 6.02
N ALA A 525 -1.89 17.99 5.71
CA ALA A 525 -3.23 17.61 5.26
C ALA A 525 -3.15 17.30 3.77
N ILE A 526 -3.28 16.03 3.43
CA ILE A 526 -3.12 15.51 2.07
C ILE A 526 -4.40 14.85 1.57
N HIS A 527 -4.46 14.60 0.27
CA HIS A 527 -5.64 14.02 -0.39
C HIS A 527 -6.89 14.90 -0.23
N VAL A 528 -6.69 16.24 -0.09
CA VAL A 528 -7.82 17.16 0.08
C VAL A 528 -8.86 16.95 -1.01
N THR A 529 -10.08 16.71 -0.58
CA THR A 529 -11.17 16.30 -1.46
C THR A 529 -12.45 17.07 -1.12
N PRO A 530 -13.17 17.64 -2.12
CA PRO A 530 -12.91 17.60 -3.56
C PRO A 530 -11.62 18.30 -3.98
N GLU A 531 -10.93 17.76 -5.02
CA GLU A 531 -9.70 18.35 -5.54
C GLU A 531 -9.93 19.68 -6.30
N ALA A 532 -8.87 20.44 -6.54
CA ALA A 532 -8.98 21.77 -7.14
C ALA A 532 -9.67 21.79 -8.52
N VAL A 533 -9.42 20.80 -9.40
CA VAL A 533 -10.06 20.71 -10.73
C VAL A 533 -11.55 20.33 -10.66
N GLU A 534 -12.04 19.84 -9.53
CA GLU A 534 -13.46 19.58 -9.28
C GLU A 534 -14.16 20.76 -8.59
N ASP A 535 -13.63 21.96 -8.74
CA ASP A 535 -14.12 23.17 -8.07
C ASP A 535 -14.10 23.06 -6.53
N GLY A 536 -13.22 22.19 -6.00
CA GLY A 536 -13.05 21.99 -4.57
C GLY A 536 -12.64 23.29 -3.85
N PRO A 537 -12.97 23.43 -2.55
CA PRO A 537 -12.66 24.63 -1.76
C PRO A 537 -11.19 25.05 -1.80
N ILE A 538 -10.25 24.08 -1.91
CA ILE A 538 -8.81 24.35 -2.02
C ILE A 538 -8.48 25.28 -3.20
N ALA A 539 -9.27 25.26 -4.29
CA ALA A 539 -9.08 26.14 -5.43
C ALA A 539 -9.40 27.62 -5.15
N ARG A 540 -10.13 27.92 -4.06
CA ARG A 540 -10.53 29.29 -3.67
C ARG A 540 -9.61 29.94 -2.66
N ILE A 541 -8.63 29.22 -2.13
CA ILE A 541 -7.64 29.75 -1.19
C ILE A 541 -6.73 30.76 -1.91
N ARG A 542 -6.42 31.87 -1.25
CA ARG A 542 -5.52 32.92 -1.72
C ARG A 542 -4.35 33.10 -0.77
N ASP A 543 -3.26 33.66 -1.28
CA ASP A 543 -2.13 34.05 -0.42
C ASP A 543 -2.60 34.96 0.71
N GLY A 544 -2.11 34.67 1.93
CA GLY A 544 -2.45 35.40 3.15
C GLY A 544 -3.73 34.96 3.85
N ASP A 545 -4.56 34.08 3.26
CA ASP A 545 -5.69 33.51 4.00
C ASP A 545 -5.20 32.72 5.20
N ILE A 546 -5.79 32.95 6.36
CA ILE A 546 -5.44 32.18 7.55
C ILE A 546 -6.08 30.80 7.45
N ILE A 547 -5.25 29.76 7.54
CA ILE A 547 -5.69 28.36 7.61
C ILE A 547 -5.35 27.82 8.99
N ARG A 548 -6.30 27.11 9.58
CA ARG A 548 -6.11 26.31 10.78
C ARG A 548 -6.14 24.83 10.43
N LEU A 549 -5.02 24.15 10.68
CA LEU A 549 -4.88 22.71 10.67
C LEU A 549 -4.80 22.25 12.13
N ASP A 550 -5.78 21.52 12.59
CA ASP A 550 -5.84 20.97 13.95
C ASP A 550 -5.94 19.44 13.88
N ALA A 551 -4.80 18.78 13.98
CA ALA A 551 -4.74 17.33 13.93
C ALA A 551 -5.23 16.65 15.22
N GLU A 552 -5.35 17.38 16.32
CA GLU A 552 -5.91 16.85 17.57
C GLU A 552 -7.44 16.82 17.48
N ALA A 553 -8.06 17.93 17.03
CA ALA A 553 -9.51 18.01 16.84
C ALA A 553 -9.99 17.34 15.54
N GLY A 554 -9.10 17.02 14.60
CA GLY A 554 -9.47 16.48 13.29
C GLY A 554 -10.10 17.51 12.35
N THR A 555 -9.68 18.79 12.43
CA THR A 555 -10.28 19.86 11.62
C THR A 555 -9.28 20.52 10.67
N LEU A 556 -9.79 20.95 9.51
CA LEU A 556 -9.06 21.72 8.50
C LEU A 556 -9.93 22.84 7.97
N GLU A 557 -9.58 24.07 8.29
CA GLU A 557 -10.43 25.23 8.02
C GLU A 557 -9.63 26.41 7.48
N VAL A 558 -10.22 27.13 6.53
CA VAL A 558 -9.81 28.49 6.18
C VAL A 558 -10.67 29.48 6.99
N LEU A 559 -10.00 30.40 7.67
CA LEU A 559 -10.66 31.36 8.58
C LEU A 559 -11.09 32.64 7.83
N VAL A 560 -11.67 32.46 6.66
CA VAL A 560 -12.31 33.54 5.87
C VAL A 560 -13.82 33.45 6.11
N PRO A 561 -14.54 34.57 6.23
CA PRO A 561 -15.99 34.52 6.37
C PRO A 561 -16.64 33.68 5.28
N ALA A 562 -17.53 32.74 5.66
CA ALA A 562 -18.06 31.73 4.74
C ALA A 562 -18.72 32.33 3.48
N GLY A 563 -19.45 33.46 3.63
CA GLY A 563 -20.04 34.15 2.47
C GLY A 563 -19.00 34.70 1.49
N ASP A 564 -17.92 35.27 2.00
CA ASP A 564 -16.84 35.83 1.19
C ASP A 564 -16.06 34.70 0.50
N PHE A 565 -15.80 33.61 1.20
CA PHE A 565 -15.10 32.46 0.65
C PHE A 565 -15.90 31.76 -0.46
N ALA A 566 -17.21 31.59 -0.26
CA ALA A 566 -18.10 30.96 -1.25
C ALA A 566 -18.23 31.78 -2.54
N LEU A 567 -18.15 33.11 -2.45
CA LEU A 567 -18.23 34.02 -3.61
C LEU A 567 -16.92 34.09 -4.41
N ARG A 568 -15.83 33.53 -3.92
CA ARG A 568 -14.56 33.57 -4.62
C ARG A 568 -14.60 32.66 -5.86
N ARG A 569 -14.15 33.20 -6.98
CA ARG A 569 -13.86 32.38 -8.14
C ARG A 569 -12.75 31.39 -7.81
N ALA A 570 -12.96 30.12 -8.14
CA ALA A 570 -11.90 29.11 -8.11
C ALA A 570 -10.77 29.52 -9.05
N ALA A 571 -9.55 29.18 -8.65
CA ALA A 571 -8.40 29.36 -9.52
C ALA A 571 -8.47 28.37 -10.69
N ASP A 572 -8.04 28.85 -11.85
CA ASP A 572 -7.81 28.01 -13.02
C ASP A 572 -6.33 27.63 -13.09
N SER A 573 -6.01 26.46 -13.62
CA SER A 573 -4.65 26.05 -13.96
C SER A 573 -4.62 25.51 -15.39
N ASP A 574 -3.61 25.90 -16.15
CA ASP A 574 -3.33 25.30 -17.45
C ASP A 574 -2.62 23.96 -17.23
N LEU A 575 -3.38 22.88 -17.29
CA LEU A 575 -2.89 21.51 -17.15
C LEU A 575 -2.50 20.86 -18.48
N ILE A 576 -2.63 21.56 -19.61
CA ILE A 576 -2.34 21.01 -20.96
C ILE A 576 -0.91 20.48 -21.03
N ALA A 577 0.05 21.19 -20.41
CA ALA A 577 1.43 20.75 -20.37
C ALA A 577 1.63 19.40 -19.64
N ASN A 578 0.70 19.02 -18.76
CA ASN A 578 0.73 17.75 -18.04
C ASN A 578 0.08 16.59 -18.80
N GLU A 579 -0.53 16.86 -19.95
CA GLU A 579 -1.27 15.85 -20.73
C GLU A 579 -0.39 15.11 -21.74
N PHE A 580 0.76 15.66 -22.08
CA PHE A 580 1.60 15.14 -23.16
C PHE A 580 3.02 14.80 -22.70
N GLY A 581 3.62 13.85 -23.40
CA GLY A 581 4.97 13.36 -23.18
C GLY A 581 5.06 12.32 -22.04
N PHE A 582 6.11 11.52 -22.06
CA PHE A 582 6.33 10.40 -21.14
C PHE A 582 5.17 9.39 -21.12
N GLY A 583 4.33 9.33 -22.15
CA GLY A 583 3.17 8.45 -22.26
C GLY A 583 1.91 8.98 -21.55
N ARG A 584 1.92 10.21 -21.02
CA ARG A 584 0.78 10.79 -20.27
C ARG A 584 -0.49 10.90 -21.11
N GLU A 585 -0.35 11.12 -22.41
CA GLU A 585 -1.45 11.16 -23.38
C GLU A 585 -2.25 9.85 -23.45
N LEU A 586 -1.62 8.71 -23.20
CA LEU A 586 -2.29 7.40 -23.16
C LEU A 586 -3.23 7.27 -21.94
N PHE A 587 -3.03 8.09 -20.93
CA PHE A 587 -3.80 8.07 -19.68
C PHE A 587 -4.89 9.15 -19.61
N ALA A 588 -5.18 9.83 -20.73
CA ALA A 588 -6.25 10.82 -20.75
C ALA A 588 -7.61 10.25 -20.30
N GLY A 589 -7.94 9.03 -20.72
CA GLY A 589 -9.14 8.33 -20.26
C GLY A 589 -9.14 8.05 -18.76
N PHE A 590 -7.98 7.71 -18.18
CA PHE A 590 -7.85 7.50 -16.73
C PHE A 590 -8.13 8.79 -15.96
N ARG A 591 -7.58 9.94 -16.39
CA ARG A 591 -7.86 11.23 -15.72
C ARG A 591 -9.34 11.60 -15.75
N GLN A 592 -10.06 11.24 -16.84
CA GLN A 592 -11.50 11.49 -16.94
C GLN A 592 -12.34 10.57 -16.03
N MET A 593 -11.93 9.29 -15.93
CA MET A 593 -12.70 8.26 -15.21
C MET A 593 -12.33 8.13 -13.74
N VAL A 594 -11.14 8.59 -13.33
CA VAL A 594 -10.67 8.39 -11.96
C VAL A 594 -11.61 9.02 -10.94
N GLY A 595 -11.95 8.26 -9.91
CA GLY A 595 -12.76 8.70 -8.79
C GLY A 595 -11.97 9.58 -7.81
N ARG A 596 -12.67 10.10 -6.83
CA ARG A 596 -12.10 10.93 -5.75
C ARG A 596 -11.15 10.12 -4.84
N ALA A 597 -10.25 10.84 -4.17
CA ALA A 597 -9.28 10.22 -3.27
C ALA A 597 -9.94 9.47 -2.10
N ASP A 598 -11.02 10.01 -1.53
CA ASP A 598 -11.79 9.37 -0.45
C ASP A 598 -12.61 8.15 -0.91
N HIS A 599 -12.68 7.89 -2.22
CA HIS A 599 -13.26 6.70 -2.84
C HIS A 599 -12.19 5.76 -3.45
N GLY A 600 -10.92 5.94 -3.08
CA GLY A 600 -9.81 5.08 -3.52
C GLY A 600 -9.15 5.49 -4.83
N ALA A 601 -9.53 6.61 -5.43
CA ALA A 601 -8.94 7.16 -6.67
C ALA A 601 -8.69 6.08 -7.72
N SER A 602 -9.73 5.34 -8.11
CA SER A 602 -9.67 4.26 -9.11
C SER A 602 -10.33 4.69 -10.42
N ALA A 603 -9.73 4.26 -11.54
CA ALA A 603 -10.26 4.48 -12.87
C ALA A 603 -11.27 3.40 -13.34
N PHE A 604 -11.61 2.43 -12.47
CA PHE A 604 -12.58 1.36 -12.81
C PHE A 604 -14.05 1.81 -12.77
N GLY A 605 -14.30 3.09 -12.54
CA GLY A 605 -15.65 3.63 -12.37
C GLY A 605 -16.24 3.30 -10.99
N ASN A 606 -17.21 4.09 -10.60
CA ASN A 606 -17.81 4.05 -9.27
C ASN A 606 -18.74 2.86 -9.03
N ASN A 607 -18.86 1.94 -9.99
CA ASN A 607 -19.90 0.90 -9.98
C ASN A 607 -19.87 -0.05 -8.77
N VAL A 608 -18.77 -0.16 -8.05
CA VAL A 608 -18.68 -1.01 -6.84
C VAL A 608 -18.68 -0.17 -5.57
N ALA A 609 -17.96 0.95 -5.56
CA ALA A 609 -17.89 1.83 -4.39
C ALA A 609 -19.19 2.65 -4.20
N GLU A 610 -19.81 3.13 -5.28
CA GLU A 610 -21.09 3.86 -5.20
C GLU A 610 -22.27 2.97 -4.84
N LEU A 611 -22.33 1.73 -5.35
CA LEU A 611 -23.34 0.75 -4.94
C LEU A 611 -23.22 0.33 -3.46
N ALA A 612 -22.05 0.49 -2.88
CA ALA A 612 -21.80 0.18 -1.47
C ALA A 612 -22.01 1.41 -0.56
N LEU A 613 -22.08 2.63 -1.11
CA LEU A 613 -22.27 3.89 -0.36
C LEU A 613 -23.67 4.49 -0.55
N GLN A 614 -24.49 3.97 -1.48
CA GLN A 614 -25.93 4.23 -1.62
C GLN A 614 -26.75 3.29 -0.75
#